data_5dad0792a528faa42715c14c7ac4f763
#
_entry.id   5dad0792a528faa42715c14c7ac4f763
#
_cell.length_a   1.000
_cell.length_b   1.000
_cell.length_c   1.000
_cell.angle_alpha   90.00
_cell.angle_beta   90.00
_cell.angle_gamma   90.00
#
_symmetry.space_group_name_H-M   'P 1'
#
loop_
_entity.id
_entity.type
_entity.pdbx_description
1 polymer ?
#
loop_
_entity_poly.entity_id
_entity_poly.type
_entity_poly.pdbx_seq_one_letter_code
_entity_poly.pdbx_strand_id
1 'polypeptide(L)'
;YTPTVTAVTPTGEDVTSTDVQGKTQTGKPTFTEGDAEVPLKVDADQPAKFVVNGTAVEETTIDALKNGAKVGTYTINSLTGEVTFTPNKDFVGIPDAVTVQVKDENGTTATAKYTPTVTAVTPTGEDVTSTGKQGKVQTGTPKFTEGDAEVPLKVDADQPAKFVVNGNAVEETMIDALKNGAKVGTYTIDPLTGEVTFTPNKDFVGTPDAVTVQVKDENGTMATAKYMPTVTAVTPTGEDVTSTDVQGKTQTGKPIFTEGDAEVPLDDSVSPTFEDGMTEKVITGVGTFTVAADGTITFVPEASFTGEAPAVTIQRVDMNGTVAKASYTATVMPAPVEPVKPEEPTKPENPAQPEEPAKPVEPSEPKQEAPQQTVVAPAVEKTTQTELPNTGTSDEYGVFSAAALSILASVGLVATSRKKDEEQEA
;
A
#
# COMPACT_ATOMS: atom_id res chain seq x y z
N TYR A 1 98.22 17.21 -9.97
CA TYR A 1 97.12 16.32 -9.78
C TYR A 1 95.87 17.17 -9.54
N THR A 2 94.83 17.02 -10.38
CA THR A 2 93.52 17.70 -10.21
C THR A 2 92.51 16.62 -9.96
N PRO A 3 92.11 16.45 -8.72
CA PRO A 3 91.01 15.48 -8.40
C PRO A 3 89.68 15.98 -8.94
N THR A 4 88.86 15.07 -9.46
CA THR A 4 87.50 15.34 -9.87
C THR A 4 86.55 14.60 -8.89
N VAL A 5 85.62 15.30 -8.31
CA VAL A 5 84.61 14.70 -7.47
C VAL A 5 83.33 14.62 -8.29
N THR A 6 82.74 13.45 -8.41
CA THR A 6 81.52 13.23 -9.09
C THR A 6 80.34 13.29 -8.03
N ALA A 7 79.30 13.98 -8.35
CA ALA A 7 78.14 14.01 -7.47
C ALA A 7 77.41 12.66 -7.39
N VAL A 8 77.00 12.25 -6.19
CA VAL A 8 76.11 11.12 -5.95
C VAL A 8 74.69 11.67 -5.83
N THR A 9 73.82 11.09 -6.62
CA THR A 9 72.41 11.58 -6.66
C THR A 9 71.44 10.42 -6.43
N PRO A 10 70.96 10.23 -5.20
CA PRO A 10 69.98 9.24 -4.93
C PRO A 10 68.61 9.66 -5.53
N THR A 11 67.79 8.69 -5.87
CA THR A 11 66.47 8.91 -6.50
C THR A 11 65.33 8.33 -5.68
N GLY A 12 64.10 8.80 -5.90
CA GLY A 12 62.90 8.29 -5.26
C GLY A 12 61.81 8.00 -6.30
N GLU A 13 61.04 6.96 -6.06
CA GLU A 13 59.89 6.57 -6.84
C GLU A 13 58.62 6.80 -6.04
N ASP A 14 57.64 7.47 -6.66
CA ASP A 14 56.33 7.76 -6.07
C ASP A 14 55.51 6.46 -5.91
N VAL A 15 54.66 6.43 -4.88
CA VAL A 15 53.75 5.32 -4.60
C VAL A 15 52.32 5.81 -4.48
N THR A 16 51.41 4.94 -4.86
CA THR A 16 49.95 5.18 -4.72
C THR A 16 49.31 4.02 -3.96
N SER A 17 48.15 4.29 -3.37
CA SER A 17 47.26 3.26 -2.84
C SER A 17 45.81 3.61 -3.17
N THR A 18 44.92 2.63 -3.08
CA THR A 18 43.50 2.83 -3.27
C THR A 18 42.73 1.99 -2.27
N ASP A 19 41.75 2.59 -1.60
CA ASP A 19 40.89 1.91 -0.65
C ASP A 19 39.53 2.62 -0.58
N VAL A 20 38.59 2.03 0.15
CA VAL A 20 37.25 2.57 0.31
C VAL A 20 37.18 3.67 1.39
N GLN A 21 36.15 4.46 1.33
CA GLN A 21 35.87 5.57 2.26
C GLN A 21 35.94 5.12 3.73
N GLY A 22 36.66 5.89 4.55
CA GLY A 22 36.83 5.66 5.99
C GLY A 22 37.98 4.68 6.33
N LYS A 23 38.60 4.00 5.35
CA LYS A 23 39.70 3.05 5.58
C LYS A 23 41.09 3.72 5.55
N THR A 24 41.91 3.29 6.49
CA THR A 24 43.33 3.72 6.58
C THR A 24 44.14 3.00 5.52
N GLN A 25 45.00 3.75 4.82
CA GLN A 25 45.83 3.25 3.75
C GLN A 25 47.32 3.45 4.08
N THR A 26 48.18 2.61 3.56
CA THR A 26 49.64 2.77 3.70
C THR A 26 50.29 2.83 2.34
N GLY A 27 51.40 3.58 2.29
CA GLY A 27 52.29 3.63 1.13
C GLY A 27 53.74 3.83 1.56
N LYS A 28 54.62 3.08 0.95
CA LYS A 28 56.07 3.20 1.21
C LYS A 28 56.79 3.60 -0.08
N PRO A 29 57.11 4.90 -0.26
CA PRO A 29 57.95 5.33 -1.38
C PRO A 29 59.26 4.56 -1.41
N THR A 30 59.76 4.24 -2.61
CA THR A 30 60.98 3.50 -2.80
C THR A 30 62.11 4.48 -3.13
N PHE A 31 63.25 4.24 -2.55
CA PHE A 31 64.44 5.08 -2.78
C PHE A 31 65.59 4.20 -3.24
N THR A 32 66.36 4.73 -4.21
CA THR A 32 67.53 4.07 -4.79
C THR A 32 68.77 4.92 -4.54
N GLU A 33 69.82 4.35 -4.00
CA GLU A 33 71.09 4.99 -3.79
C GLU A 33 71.74 5.43 -5.12
N GLY A 34 72.43 6.54 -5.11
CA GLY A 34 73.07 7.06 -6.28
C GLY A 34 74.41 6.36 -6.56
N ASP A 35 74.97 5.76 -5.53
CA ASP A 35 76.22 4.97 -5.59
C ASP A 35 76.30 3.96 -4.45
N ALA A 36 76.72 2.73 -4.70
CA ALA A 36 76.75 1.67 -3.70
C ALA A 36 77.71 1.93 -2.53
N GLU A 37 78.67 2.81 -2.71
CA GLU A 37 79.63 3.22 -1.67
C GLU A 37 79.08 4.35 -0.78
N VAL A 38 77.93 4.94 -1.18
CA VAL A 38 77.25 5.99 -0.46
C VAL A 38 75.74 5.60 -0.27
N PRO A 39 75.51 4.65 0.61
CA PRO A 39 74.15 4.10 0.78
C PRO A 39 73.17 5.12 1.36
N LEU A 40 71.91 4.95 1.00
CA LEU A 40 70.79 5.62 1.68
C LEU A 40 70.57 5.03 3.09
N LYS A 41 70.44 5.90 4.08
CA LYS A 41 70.14 5.51 5.46
C LYS A 41 68.78 6.00 5.87
N VAL A 42 67.99 5.09 6.42
CA VAL A 42 66.71 5.42 7.09
C VAL A 42 66.72 4.73 8.45
N ASP A 43 67.22 5.43 9.45
CA ASP A 43 67.39 4.94 10.82
C ASP A 43 67.17 6.07 11.84
N ALA A 44 67.51 5.85 13.10
CA ALA A 44 67.33 6.84 14.19
C ALA A 44 68.21 8.09 14.01
N ASP A 45 69.37 7.96 13.34
CA ASP A 45 70.30 9.09 13.13
C ASP A 45 69.96 9.87 11.85
N GLN A 46 69.41 9.19 10.87
CA GLN A 46 68.93 9.78 9.60
C GLN A 46 67.48 9.33 9.31
N PRO A 47 66.51 9.85 10.07
CA PRO A 47 65.10 9.45 9.90
C PRO A 47 64.53 9.98 8.58
N ALA A 48 63.60 9.22 8.01
CA ALA A 48 62.73 9.71 6.94
C ALA A 48 61.82 10.82 7.49
N LYS A 49 61.64 11.88 6.69
CA LYS A 49 60.84 13.07 7.11
C LYS A 49 59.84 13.47 6.06
N PHE A 50 58.75 14.11 6.51
CA PHE A 50 57.88 14.81 5.59
C PHE A 50 58.51 16.11 5.08
N VAL A 51 58.16 16.50 3.86
CA VAL A 51 58.55 17.79 3.27
C VAL A 51 57.27 18.63 3.14
N VAL A 52 57.20 19.73 3.89
CA VAL A 52 56.11 20.68 3.87
C VAL A 52 56.63 22.03 3.36
N ASN A 53 55.98 22.57 2.31
CA ASN A 53 56.41 23.82 1.66
C ASN A 53 57.91 23.83 1.27
N GLY A 54 58.44 22.71 0.80
CA GLY A 54 59.82 22.55 0.35
C GLY A 54 60.83 22.36 1.47
N THR A 55 60.42 22.28 2.74
CA THR A 55 61.28 22.08 3.90
C THR A 55 60.96 20.76 4.62
N ALA A 56 61.96 19.99 4.95
CA ALA A 56 61.82 18.79 5.77
C ALA A 56 61.45 19.19 7.20
N VAL A 57 60.42 18.54 7.76
CA VAL A 57 59.85 18.83 9.08
C VAL A 57 60.07 17.65 10.03
N GLU A 58 60.11 17.94 11.35
CA GLU A 58 60.32 16.90 12.39
C GLU A 58 59.00 16.24 12.82
N GLU A 59 57.87 16.83 12.46
CA GLU A 59 56.56 16.25 12.72
C GLU A 59 56.37 14.93 11.98
N THR A 60 56.00 13.90 12.75
CA THR A 60 55.67 12.59 12.21
C THR A 60 54.21 12.46 11.80
N THR A 61 53.37 13.44 12.11
CA THR A 61 51.95 13.54 11.73
C THR A 61 51.65 14.93 11.21
N ILE A 62 51.08 14.99 10.01
CA ILE A 62 50.65 16.25 9.37
C ILE A 62 49.25 16.12 8.81
N ASP A 63 48.57 17.25 8.60
CA ASP A 63 47.26 17.28 7.98
C ASP A 63 47.32 16.86 6.50
N ALA A 64 46.44 15.96 6.11
CA ALA A 64 46.19 15.68 4.70
C ALA A 64 45.17 16.71 4.19
N LEU A 65 45.54 17.43 3.16
CA LEU A 65 44.72 18.52 2.62
C LEU A 65 44.17 18.17 1.24
N LYS A 66 43.05 18.80 0.89
CA LYS A 66 42.49 18.91 -0.45
C LYS A 66 41.99 20.30 -0.68
N ASN A 67 42.61 21.03 -1.64
CA ASN A 67 42.29 22.44 -1.89
C ASN A 67 42.32 23.32 -0.62
N GLY A 68 43.26 23.03 0.29
CA GLY A 68 43.45 23.75 1.54
C GLY A 68 42.52 23.32 2.71
N ALA A 69 41.58 22.43 2.48
CA ALA A 69 40.72 21.84 3.52
C ALA A 69 41.35 20.55 4.06
N LYS A 70 41.28 20.32 5.37
CA LYS A 70 41.71 19.09 6.02
C LYS A 70 40.75 17.94 5.69
N VAL A 71 41.29 16.88 5.05
CA VAL A 71 40.52 15.70 4.65
C VAL A 71 40.99 14.42 5.33
N GLY A 72 41.96 14.54 6.23
CA GLY A 72 42.52 13.42 6.98
C GLY A 72 43.88 13.78 7.59
N THR A 73 44.69 12.76 7.87
CA THR A 73 46.05 12.91 8.39
C THR A 73 47.03 11.95 7.70
N TYR A 74 48.25 12.40 7.51
CA TYR A 74 49.37 11.55 7.16
C TYR A 74 50.25 11.32 8.40
N THR A 75 50.69 10.08 8.65
CA THR A 75 51.64 9.72 9.70
C THR A 75 52.78 8.94 9.07
N ILE A 76 54.03 9.32 9.34
CA ILE A 76 55.22 8.60 8.84
C ILE A 76 55.87 7.76 9.95
N ASN A 77 56.24 6.53 9.60
CA ASN A 77 57.20 5.79 10.37
C ASN A 77 58.60 6.25 9.94
N SER A 78 59.25 7.10 10.76
CA SER A 78 60.52 7.72 10.44
C SER A 78 61.69 6.72 10.29
N LEU A 79 61.57 5.50 10.82
CA LEU A 79 62.60 4.44 10.72
C LEU A 79 62.43 3.58 9.45
N THR A 80 61.30 3.63 8.78
CA THR A 80 60.99 2.81 7.58
C THR A 80 60.64 3.64 6.35
N GLY A 81 60.28 4.89 6.54
CA GLY A 81 59.76 5.78 5.49
C GLY A 81 58.33 5.44 5.05
N GLU A 82 57.65 4.48 5.70
CA GLU A 82 56.27 4.13 5.41
C GLU A 82 55.34 5.23 5.90
N VAL A 83 54.37 5.61 5.07
CA VAL A 83 53.35 6.62 5.38
C VAL A 83 51.99 5.96 5.51
N THR A 84 51.30 6.28 6.60
CA THR A 84 49.91 5.92 6.82
C THR A 84 49.03 7.15 6.55
N PHE A 85 48.02 6.99 5.70
CA PHE A 85 46.96 7.96 5.48
C PHE A 85 45.69 7.52 6.20
N THR A 86 45.16 8.37 7.06
CA THR A 86 43.87 8.16 7.73
C THR A 86 42.91 9.23 7.25
N PRO A 87 41.94 8.88 6.36
CA PRO A 87 40.97 9.83 5.84
C PRO A 87 39.93 10.24 6.91
N ASN A 88 39.34 11.42 6.74
CA ASN A 88 38.06 11.71 7.40
C ASN A 88 36.99 10.74 6.89
N LYS A 89 36.03 10.38 7.72
CA LYS A 89 34.99 9.40 7.40
C LYS A 89 34.14 9.75 6.17
N ASP A 90 33.97 11.03 5.91
CA ASP A 90 33.18 11.57 4.79
C ASP A 90 34.00 11.89 3.54
N PHE A 91 35.34 11.71 3.60
CA PHE A 91 36.18 12.05 2.49
C PHE A 91 36.17 11.00 1.37
N VAL A 92 35.99 11.46 0.15
CA VAL A 92 36.11 10.70 -1.09
C VAL A 92 36.98 11.47 -2.08
N GLY A 93 37.87 10.79 -2.79
CA GLY A 93 38.72 11.37 -3.80
C GLY A 93 40.23 11.23 -3.49
N ILE A 94 41.04 12.09 -4.07
CA ILE A 94 42.48 12.07 -3.95
C ILE A 94 42.90 13.32 -3.14
N PRO A 95 43.52 13.18 -1.94
CA PRO A 95 44.09 14.31 -1.21
C PRO A 95 45.33 14.83 -1.93
N ASP A 96 45.86 15.97 -1.50
CA ASP A 96 47.13 16.45 -1.96
C ASP A 96 48.23 15.45 -1.56
N ALA A 97 49.14 15.10 -2.51
CA ALA A 97 50.21 14.14 -2.27
C ALA A 97 51.13 14.63 -1.16
N VAL A 98 51.58 13.71 -0.28
CA VAL A 98 52.61 14.01 0.70
C VAL A 98 53.97 13.61 0.15
N THR A 99 55.01 14.41 0.44
CA THR A 99 56.40 14.14 0.03
C THR A 99 57.18 13.63 1.22
N VAL A 100 57.90 12.52 0.99
CA VAL A 100 58.87 11.92 1.92
C VAL A 100 60.25 12.20 1.44
N GLN A 101 61.16 12.56 2.36
CA GLN A 101 62.58 12.78 2.11
C GLN A 101 63.42 11.82 2.92
N VAL A 102 64.45 11.26 2.27
CA VAL A 102 65.50 10.50 2.91
C VAL A 102 66.86 11.11 2.54
N LYS A 103 67.95 10.69 3.22
CA LYS A 103 69.30 11.17 2.98
C LYS A 103 70.28 10.00 2.78
N ASP A 104 71.30 10.22 1.97
CA ASP A 104 72.45 9.34 1.91
C ASP A 104 73.47 9.67 3.02
N GLU A 105 74.56 8.90 3.12
CA GLU A 105 75.58 9.15 4.12
C GLU A 105 76.29 10.49 3.96
N ASN A 106 76.28 11.07 2.77
CA ASN A 106 76.89 12.39 2.49
C ASN A 106 75.93 13.54 2.81
N GLY A 107 74.67 13.19 3.15
CA GLY A 107 73.60 14.19 3.42
C GLY A 107 72.81 14.66 2.17
N THR A 108 73.09 14.04 0.98
CA THR A 108 72.34 14.33 -0.25
C THR A 108 70.93 13.75 -0.11
N THR A 109 69.93 14.49 -0.55
CA THR A 109 68.53 14.13 -0.33
C THR A 109 67.87 13.50 -1.56
N ALA A 110 67.03 12.46 -1.33
CA ALA A 110 66.08 11.96 -2.29
C ALA A 110 64.66 12.25 -1.77
N THR A 111 63.75 12.54 -2.67
CA THR A 111 62.33 12.75 -2.34
C THR A 111 61.43 11.90 -3.22
N ALA A 112 60.35 11.43 -2.67
CA ALA A 112 59.27 10.75 -3.40
C ALA A 112 57.91 11.03 -2.75
N LYS A 113 56.82 10.86 -3.50
CA LYS A 113 55.48 11.17 -3.06
C LYS A 113 54.67 9.91 -2.76
N TYR A 114 53.78 10.06 -1.82
CA TYR A 114 52.69 9.12 -1.61
C TYR A 114 51.35 9.82 -1.90
N THR A 115 50.53 9.15 -2.77
CA THR A 115 49.24 9.67 -3.20
C THR A 115 48.17 8.59 -3.03
N PRO A 116 47.41 8.60 -1.93
CA PRO A 116 46.28 7.69 -1.73
C PRO A 116 45.06 8.13 -2.54
N THR A 117 44.20 7.16 -2.88
CA THR A 117 42.89 7.38 -3.49
C THR A 117 41.82 6.76 -2.61
N VAL A 118 40.76 7.52 -2.28
CA VAL A 118 39.61 7.05 -1.51
C VAL A 118 38.41 6.92 -2.44
N THR A 119 37.88 5.71 -2.56
CA THR A 119 36.66 5.42 -3.35
C THR A 119 35.42 5.52 -2.49
N ALA A 120 34.31 6.01 -3.08
CA ALA A 120 33.04 6.14 -2.36
C ALA A 120 32.45 4.78 -2.00
N VAL A 121 31.85 4.70 -0.80
CA VAL A 121 30.96 3.60 -0.39
C VAL A 121 29.53 4.09 -0.52
N THR A 122 28.71 3.36 -1.26
CA THR A 122 27.30 3.75 -1.51
C THR A 122 26.38 2.60 -1.14
N PRO A 123 25.84 2.59 0.09
CA PRO A 123 24.83 1.61 0.46
C PRO A 123 23.52 1.88 -0.30
N THR A 124 22.74 0.84 -0.52
CA THR A 124 21.48 0.91 -1.27
C THR A 124 20.30 0.39 -0.45
N GLY A 125 19.09 0.79 -0.84
CA GLY A 125 17.85 0.32 -0.24
C GLY A 125 16.88 -0.21 -1.29
N GLU A 126 16.14 -1.26 -0.93
CA GLU A 126 15.09 -1.89 -1.73
C GLU A 126 13.74 -1.66 -1.06
N ASP A 127 12.80 -1.11 -1.81
CA ASP A 127 11.44 -0.84 -1.35
C ASP A 127 10.69 -2.14 -1.05
N VAL A 128 9.80 -2.11 -0.05
CA VAL A 128 8.96 -3.23 0.33
C VAL A 128 7.49 -2.86 0.28
N THR A 129 6.66 -3.83 -0.06
CA THR A 129 5.20 -3.70 -0.08
C THR A 129 4.55 -4.75 0.80
N SER A 130 3.35 -4.47 1.26
CA SER A 130 2.47 -5.46 1.89
C SER A 130 1.04 -5.29 1.40
N THR A 131 0.23 -6.33 1.56
CA THR A 131 -1.21 -6.27 1.29
C THR A 131 -1.95 -6.90 2.45
N GLY A 132 -2.91 -6.19 2.99
CA GLY A 132 -3.74 -6.64 4.10
C GLY A 132 -5.19 -6.22 3.93
N LYS A 133 -6.05 -6.74 4.79
CA LYS A 133 -7.48 -6.44 4.78
C LYS A 133 -7.77 -5.17 5.56
N GLN A 134 -8.89 -4.55 5.26
CA GLN A 134 -9.40 -3.38 5.95
C GLN A 134 -9.40 -3.59 7.48
N GLY A 135 -8.86 -2.60 8.21
CA GLY A 135 -8.74 -2.64 9.67
C GLY A 135 -7.60 -3.49 10.23
N LYS A 136 -6.85 -4.23 9.39
CA LYS A 136 -5.75 -5.09 9.85
C LYS A 136 -4.40 -4.38 9.79
N VAL A 137 -3.61 -4.56 10.84
CA VAL A 137 -2.23 -4.09 10.93
C VAL A 137 -1.35 -4.85 9.94
N GLN A 138 -0.40 -4.16 9.31
CA GLN A 138 0.55 -4.72 8.37
C GLN A 138 1.97 -4.32 8.77
N THR A 139 2.94 -5.17 8.46
CA THR A 139 4.36 -4.87 8.67
C THR A 139 5.14 -4.99 7.37
N GLY A 140 6.25 -4.26 7.30
CA GLY A 140 7.20 -4.36 6.21
C GLY A 140 8.57 -3.89 6.67
N THR A 141 9.60 -4.64 6.30
CA THR A 141 10.99 -4.30 6.61
C THR A 141 11.72 -4.00 5.30
N PRO A 142 11.96 -2.71 4.97
CA PRO A 142 12.78 -2.34 3.84
C PRO A 142 14.16 -3.00 3.95
N LYS A 143 14.69 -3.45 2.82
CA LYS A 143 15.97 -4.12 2.78
C LYS A 143 17.07 -3.14 2.42
N PHE A 144 18.20 -3.28 3.08
CA PHE A 144 19.35 -2.45 2.81
C PHE A 144 20.56 -3.34 2.52
N THR A 145 21.37 -2.91 1.55
CA THR A 145 22.61 -3.59 1.17
C THR A 145 23.76 -2.63 1.39
N GLU A 146 24.79 -3.08 2.09
CA GLU A 146 26.02 -2.32 2.29
C GLU A 146 26.70 -2.03 0.96
N GLY A 147 27.35 -0.89 0.85
CA GLY A 147 28.09 -0.49 -0.34
C GLY A 147 29.44 -1.18 -0.45
N ASP A 148 29.98 -1.62 0.69
CA ASP A 148 31.23 -2.35 0.80
C ASP A 148 31.24 -3.19 2.09
N ALA A 149 31.75 -4.43 2.03
CA ALA A 149 31.77 -5.35 3.18
C ALA A 149 32.65 -4.86 4.35
N GLU A 150 33.61 -3.98 4.09
CA GLU A 150 34.46 -3.40 5.13
C GLU A 150 33.86 -2.17 5.78
N VAL A 151 32.74 -1.67 5.24
CA VAL A 151 31.98 -0.52 5.75
C VAL A 151 30.51 -0.93 5.91
N PRO A 152 30.21 -1.77 6.90
CA PRO A 152 28.88 -2.34 7.07
C PRO A 152 27.83 -1.28 7.41
N LEU A 153 26.58 -1.56 7.03
CA LEU A 153 25.44 -0.83 7.53
C LEU A 153 25.26 -1.13 9.03
N LYS A 154 24.98 -0.08 9.80
CA LYS A 154 24.65 -0.20 11.22
C LYS A 154 23.21 0.21 11.48
N VAL A 155 22.47 -0.68 12.12
CA VAL A 155 21.13 -0.41 12.65
C VAL A 155 21.15 -0.88 14.10
N ASP A 156 21.47 0.04 15.01
CA ASP A 156 21.62 -0.21 16.44
C ASP A 156 21.19 1.01 17.27
N ALA A 157 21.44 0.99 18.57
CA ALA A 157 21.09 2.10 19.45
C ALA A 157 21.85 3.42 19.16
N ASP A 158 23.07 3.32 18.58
CA ASP A 158 23.90 4.48 18.25
C ASP A 158 23.55 5.03 16.86
N GLN A 159 23.15 4.16 15.96
CA GLN A 159 22.71 4.50 14.60
C GLN A 159 21.34 3.84 14.28
N PRO A 160 20.26 4.31 14.89
CA PRO A 160 18.94 3.73 14.67
C PRO A 160 18.41 4.01 13.27
N ALA A 161 17.59 3.09 12.75
CA ALA A 161 16.76 3.35 11.60
C ALA A 161 15.75 4.46 11.91
N LYS A 162 15.52 5.37 10.95
CA LYS A 162 14.66 6.55 11.14
C LYS A 162 13.69 6.74 9.99
N PHE A 163 12.56 7.33 10.27
CA PHE A 163 11.70 7.86 9.22
C PHE A 163 12.33 9.10 8.56
N VAL A 164 12.02 9.29 7.28
CA VAL A 164 12.36 10.51 6.54
C VAL A 164 11.07 11.25 6.20
N VAL A 165 10.93 12.46 6.73
CA VAL A 165 9.78 13.34 6.50
C VAL A 165 10.28 14.63 5.85
N ASN A 166 9.72 15.01 4.71
CA ASN A 166 10.11 16.18 3.93
C ASN A 166 11.64 16.23 3.64
N GLY A 167 12.24 15.06 3.36
CA GLY A 167 13.65 14.93 3.03
C GLY A 167 14.60 14.91 4.22
N ASN A 168 14.10 14.98 5.45
CA ASN A 168 14.91 14.96 6.67
C ASN A 168 14.57 13.73 7.52
N ALA A 169 15.62 13.09 8.07
CA ALA A 169 15.43 12.07 9.08
C ALA A 169 14.87 12.68 10.37
N VAL A 170 13.87 12.02 10.95
CA VAL A 170 13.19 12.47 12.18
C VAL A 170 13.41 11.49 13.33
N GLU A 171 13.32 11.97 14.55
CA GLU A 171 13.52 11.16 15.77
C GLU A 171 12.22 10.45 16.20
N GLU A 172 11.08 10.87 15.68
CA GLU A 172 9.79 10.27 15.96
C GLU A 172 9.73 8.85 15.39
N THR A 173 9.40 7.91 16.29
CA THR A 173 9.18 6.50 15.91
C THR A 173 7.74 6.22 15.47
N MET A 174 6.86 7.23 15.54
CA MET A 174 5.48 7.16 15.07
C MET A 174 5.15 8.43 14.28
N ILE A 175 4.59 8.24 13.09
CA ILE A 175 4.13 9.34 12.23
C ILE A 175 2.75 9.02 11.63
N ASP A 176 2.04 10.03 11.19
CA ASP A 176 0.77 9.87 10.51
C ASP A 176 0.96 9.24 9.12
N ALA A 177 0.17 8.21 8.82
CA ALA A 177 0.02 7.72 7.46
C ALA A 177 -1.03 8.56 6.73
N LEU A 178 -0.63 9.19 5.64
CA LEU A 178 -1.46 10.12 4.90
C LEU A 178 -1.90 9.53 3.55
N LYS A 179 -3.03 10.03 3.04
CA LYS A 179 -3.46 9.86 1.66
C LYS A 179 -4.05 11.18 1.18
N ASN A 180 -3.40 11.80 0.18
CA ASN A 180 -3.80 13.12 -0.31
C ASN A 180 -3.93 14.17 0.82
N GLY A 181 -3.03 14.12 1.81
CA GLY A 181 -3.01 15.02 2.97
C GLY A 181 -3.98 14.68 4.10
N ALA A 182 -4.86 13.70 3.94
CA ALA A 182 -5.73 13.21 5.01
C ALA A 182 -5.08 12.05 5.77
N LYS A 183 -5.22 12.02 7.10
CA LYS A 183 -4.74 10.93 7.94
C LYS A 183 -5.61 9.69 7.74
N VAL A 184 -4.99 8.59 7.32
CA VAL A 184 -5.63 7.30 7.04
C VAL A 184 -5.12 6.17 7.94
N GLY A 185 -4.22 6.49 8.86
CA GLY A 185 -3.64 5.54 9.81
C GLY A 185 -2.37 6.11 10.44
N THR A 186 -1.52 5.22 10.94
CA THR A 186 -0.21 5.55 11.52
C THR A 186 0.86 4.58 11.04
N TYR A 187 2.08 5.07 10.88
CA TYR A 187 3.30 4.27 10.75
C TYR A 187 4.08 4.32 12.05
N THR A 188 4.58 3.17 12.50
CA THR A 188 5.50 3.05 13.62
C THR A 188 6.73 2.28 13.16
N ILE A 189 7.95 2.73 13.51
CA ILE A 189 9.20 2.05 13.18
C ILE A 189 9.82 1.45 14.45
N ASP A 190 10.35 0.24 14.32
CA ASP A 190 11.33 -0.28 15.28
C ASP A 190 12.72 0.25 14.88
N PRO A 191 13.33 1.14 15.68
CA PRO A 191 14.59 1.78 15.32
C PRO A 191 15.78 0.81 15.31
N LEU A 192 15.67 -0.37 15.94
CA LEU A 192 16.75 -1.36 16.02
C LEU A 192 16.72 -2.38 14.86
N THR A 193 15.58 -2.52 14.18
CA THR A 193 15.41 -3.47 13.07
C THR A 193 15.06 -2.79 11.76
N GLY A 194 14.54 -1.56 11.81
CA GLY A 194 14.00 -0.87 10.64
C GLY A 194 12.65 -1.41 10.18
N GLU A 195 12.03 -2.35 10.93
CA GLU A 195 10.67 -2.82 10.65
C GLU A 195 9.66 -1.69 10.84
N VAL A 196 8.79 -1.53 9.86
CA VAL A 196 7.70 -0.56 9.90
C VAL A 196 6.38 -1.28 10.07
N THR A 197 5.60 -0.85 11.06
CA THR A 197 4.22 -1.27 11.27
C THR A 197 3.28 -0.19 10.76
N PHE A 198 2.34 -0.56 9.90
CA PHE A 198 1.23 0.27 9.46
C PHE A 198 -0.05 -0.15 10.16
N THR A 199 -0.68 0.79 10.86
CA THR A 199 -2.01 0.62 11.49
C THR A 199 -3.00 1.50 10.75
N PRO A 200 -3.85 0.92 9.87
CA PRO A 200 -4.85 1.70 9.14
C PRO A 200 -6.00 2.16 10.05
N ASN A 201 -6.67 3.25 9.67
CA ASN A 201 -8.00 3.53 10.19
C ASN A 201 -8.96 2.40 9.76
N LYS A 202 -9.96 2.10 10.58
CA LYS A 202 -10.89 0.99 10.35
C LYS A 202 -11.65 1.08 9.01
N ASP A 203 -11.93 2.29 8.55
CA ASP A 203 -12.66 2.59 7.31
C ASP A 203 -11.76 2.77 6.09
N PHE A 204 -10.44 2.76 6.27
CA PHE A 204 -9.51 3.01 5.17
C PHE A 204 -9.36 1.81 4.24
N VAL A 205 -9.47 2.08 2.94
CA VAL A 205 -9.20 1.14 1.84
C VAL A 205 -8.31 1.84 0.81
N GLY A 206 -7.34 1.12 0.26
CA GLY A 206 -6.40 1.62 -0.74
C GLY A 206 -4.96 1.65 -0.24
N THR A 207 -4.11 2.42 -0.91
CA THR A 207 -2.68 2.55 -0.62
C THR A 207 -2.42 3.95 -0.06
N PRO A 208 -1.93 4.10 1.17
CA PRO A 208 -1.50 5.39 1.71
C PRO A 208 -0.24 5.89 0.98
N ASP A 209 0.16 7.12 1.27
CA ASP A 209 1.44 7.64 0.81
C ASP A 209 2.57 6.80 1.44
N ALA A 210 3.58 6.43 0.61
CA ALA A 210 4.69 5.60 1.05
C ALA A 210 5.50 6.29 2.16
N VAL A 211 5.91 5.54 3.17
CA VAL A 211 6.85 6.02 4.18
C VAL A 211 8.28 5.64 3.77
N THR A 212 9.23 6.54 4.01
CA THR A 212 10.65 6.31 3.74
C THR A 212 11.40 6.04 5.04
N VAL A 213 12.21 4.98 5.03
CA VAL A 213 13.12 4.61 6.09
C VAL A 213 14.55 4.91 5.64
N GLN A 214 15.37 5.44 6.54
CA GLN A 214 16.78 5.71 6.35
C GLN A 214 17.61 4.93 7.36
N VAL A 215 18.72 4.36 6.87
CA VAL A 215 19.80 3.79 7.68
C VAL A 215 21.14 4.40 7.27
N LYS A 216 22.20 4.18 8.06
CA LYS A 216 23.55 4.68 7.78
C LYS A 216 24.56 3.54 7.86
N ASP A 217 25.64 3.69 7.10
CA ASP A 217 26.85 2.88 7.27
C ASP A 217 27.76 3.44 8.40
N GLU A 218 28.88 2.76 8.67
CA GLU A 218 29.85 3.20 9.68
C GLU A 218 30.46 4.58 9.41
N ASN A 219 30.50 5.00 8.16
CA ASN A 219 30.99 6.32 7.75
C ASN A 219 29.92 7.42 7.85
N GLY A 220 28.64 7.03 8.06
CA GLY A 220 27.52 7.94 8.09
C GLY A 220 26.87 8.15 6.72
N THR A 221 27.28 7.40 5.67
CA THR A 221 26.63 7.44 4.35
C THR A 221 25.24 6.83 4.46
N MET A 222 24.25 7.45 3.84
CA MET A 222 22.85 7.11 4.00
C MET A 222 22.33 6.21 2.88
N ALA A 223 21.53 5.20 3.26
CA ALA A 223 20.64 4.48 2.36
C ALA A 223 19.19 4.74 2.74
N THR A 224 18.32 4.82 1.76
CA THR A 224 16.87 4.99 1.97
C THR A 224 16.09 3.97 1.17
N ALA A 225 14.97 3.52 1.74
CA ALA A 225 14.01 2.65 1.06
C ALA A 225 12.59 2.93 1.59
N LYS A 226 11.58 2.56 0.82
CA LYS A 226 10.17 2.84 1.13
C LYS A 226 9.43 1.59 1.57
N TYR A 227 8.43 1.82 2.39
CA TYR A 227 7.38 0.85 2.67
C TYR A 227 6.04 1.36 2.15
N MET A 228 5.33 0.52 1.37
CA MET A 228 4.05 0.83 0.72
C MET A 228 3.03 -0.27 1.02
N PRO A 229 2.23 -0.15 2.09
CA PRO A 229 1.14 -1.08 2.36
C PRO A 229 -0.06 -0.81 1.45
N THR A 230 -0.83 -1.87 1.15
CA THR A 230 -2.12 -1.76 0.46
C THR A 230 -3.20 -2.42 1.31
N VAL A 231 -4.32 -1.72 1.50
CA VAL A 231 -5.49 -2.21 2.24
C VAL A 231 -6.58 -2.58 1.26
N THR A 232 -7.01 -3.84 1.30
CA THR A 232 -8.14 -4.36 0.50
C THR A 232 -9.44 -4.24 1.28
N ALA A 233 -10.53 -3.90 0.58
CA ALA A 233 -11.85 -3.78 1.20
C ALA A 233 -12.34 -5.13 1.74
N VAL A 234 -13.08 -5.07 2.83
CA VAL A 234 -13.92 -6.17 3.34
C VAL A 234 -15.37 -5.73 3.18
N THR A 235 -16.17 -6.55 2.51
CA THR A 235 -17.57 -6.21 2.19
C THR A 235 -18.48 -7.33 2.65
N PRO A 236 -19.18 -7.16 3.80
CA PRO A 236 -20.21 -8.09 4.22
C PRO A 236 -21.44 -7.98 3.30
N THR A 237 -22.21 -9.07 3.19
CA THR A 237 -23.38 -9.16 2.31
C THR A 237 -24.64 -9.52 3.08
N GLY A 238 -25.81 -9.25 2.47
CA GLY A 238 -27.11 -9.65 3.00
C GLY A 238 -27.95 -10.29 1.92
N GLU A 239 -28.76 -11.30 2.30
CA GLU A 239 -29.72 -11.98 1.45
C GLU A 239 -31.13 -11.63 1.86
N ASP A 240 -31.94 -11.23 0.88
CA ASP A 240 -33.33 -10.86 1.08
C ASP A 240 -34.18 -12.08 1.43
N VAL A 241 -35.26 -11.84 2.19
CA VAL A 241 -36.20 -12.88 2.58
C VAL A 241 -37.64 -12.42 2.36
N THR A 242 -38.52 -13.36 2.05
CA THR A 242 -39.93 -13.11 1.85
C THR A 242 -40.77 -14.01 2.77
N SER A 243 -42.00 -13.57 3.06
CA SER A 243 -43.00 -14.41 3.71
C SER A 243 -44.40 -14.23 3.06
N THR A 244 -45.24 -15.23 3.24
CA THR A 244 -46.64 -15.18 2.75
C THR A 244 -47.55 -15.81 3.77
N ASP A 245 -48.63 -15.10 4.14
CA ASP A 245 -49.68 -15.63 5.03
C ASP A 245 -51.02 -14.99 4.68
N VAL A 246 -52.11 -15.44 5.33
CA VAL A 246 -53.45 -14.93 5.12
C VAL A 246 -53.70 -13.66 5.92
N GLN A 247 -54.69 -12.87 5.47
CA GLN A 247 -55.09 -11.61 6.05
C GLN A 247 -55.24 -11.67 7.58
N GLY A 248 -54.68 -10.66 8.28
CA GLY A 248 -54.69 -10.54 9.72
C GLY A 248 -53.71 -11.42 10.48
N LYS A 249 -52.85 -12.20 9.80
CA LYS A 249 -51.77 -12.99 10.43
C LYS A 249 -50.46 -12.20 10.48
N THR A 250 -49.86 -12.23 11.65
CA THR A 250 -48.49 -11.73 11.84
C THR A 250 -47.51 -12.64 11.11
N GLN A 251 -46.57 -12.03 10.37
CA GLN A 251 -45.54 -12.74 9.61
C GLN A 251 -44.16 -12.38 10.15
N THR A 252 -43.22 -13.28 9.97
CA THR A 252 -41.80 -13.03 10.35
C THR A 252 -40.88 -13.39 9.20
N GLY A 253 -39.75 -12.68 9.12
CA GLY A 253 -38.65 -12.98 8.23
C GLY A 253 -37.35 -12.64 8.89
N LYS A 254 -36.30 -13.43 8.59
CA LYS A 254 -34.96 -13.19 9.11
C LYS A 254 -33.97 -13.18 7.96
N PRO A 255 -33.65 -11.99 7.42
CA PRO A 255 -32.61 -11.85 6.43
C PRO A 255 -31.28 -12.44 6.91
N ILE A 256 -30.53 -13.05 5.98
CA ILE A 256 -29.25 -13.69 6.29
C ILE A 256 -28.14 -12.70 5.96
N PHE A 257 -27.23 -12.52 6.90
CA PHE A 257 -26.04 -11.69 6.70
C PHE A 257 -24.80 -12.58 6.75
N THR A 258 -23.89 -12.36 5.79
CA THR A 258 -22.62 -13.07 5.70
C THR A 258 -21.49 -12.08 5.84
N GLU A 259 -20.53 -12.39 6.70
CA GLU A 259 -19.32 -11.61 6.85
C GLU A 259 -18.52 -11.55 5.55
N GLY A 260 -17.91 -10.41 5.26
CA GLY A 260 -17.05 -10.25 4.08
C GLY A 260 -15.73 -10.99 4.21
N ASP A 261 -15.31 -11.23 5.44
CA ASP A 261 -14.08 -11.95 5.78
C ASP A 261 -14.13 -12.47 7.22
N ALA A 262 -13.65 -13.71 7.45
CA ALA A 262 -13.64 -14.34 8.77
C ALA A 262 -12.81 -13.58 9.83
N GLU A 263 -11.84 -12.78 9.41
CA GLU A 263 -11.06 -11.94 10.34
C GLU A 263 -11.73 -10.60 10.66
N VAL A 264 -12.79 -10.24 9.93
CA VAL A 264 -13.62 -9.06 10.12
C VAL A 264 -15.07 -9.48 10.20
N PRO A 265 -15.49 -10.14 11.29
CA PRO A 265 -16.85 -10.64 11.46
C PRO A 265 -17.86 -9.50 11.56
N LEU A 266 -19.14 -9.83 11.43
CA LEU A 266 -20.23 -8.91 11.76
C LEU A 266 -20.14 -8.52 13.24
N ASP A 267 -20.42 -7.25 13.53
CA ASP A 267 -20.39 -6.73 14.90
C ASP A 267 -21.69 -7.06 15.63
N ASP A 268 -21.68 -8.08 16.46
CA ASP A 268 -22.82 -8.51 17.25
C ASP A 268 -23.16 -7.55 18.43
N SER A 269 -22.27 -6.60 18.73
CA SER A 269 -22.53 -5.56 19.72
C SER A 269 -23.47 -4.46 19.18
N VAL A 270 -23.61 -4.36 17.86
CA VAL A 270 -24.49 -3.42 17.18
C VAL A 270 -25.75 -4.14 16.69
N SER A 271 -26.89 -3.87 17.32
CA SER A 271 -28.18 -4.46 16.93
C SER A 271 -28.57 -4.03 15.51
N PRO A 272 -29.20 -4.92 14.72
CA PRO A 272 -29.77 -4.57 13.43
C PRO A 272 -30.84 -3.48 13.54
N THR A 273 -30.87 -2.57 12.58
CA THR A 273 -31.88 -1.52 12.48
C THR A 273 -32.40 -1.41 11.05
N PHE A 274 -33.54 -0.76 10.86
CA PHE A 274 -33.89 -0.27 9.54
C PHE A 274 -32.94 0.81 9.07
N GLU A 275 -32.94 1.16 7.78
CA GLU A 275 -32.00 2.13 7.18
C GLU A 275 -32.05 3.52 7.85
N ASP A 276 -33.17 3.88 8.46
CA ASP A 276 -33.36 5.12 9.22
C ASP A 276 -32.79 5.06 10.65
N GLY A 277 -32.20 3.93 11.04
CA GLY A 277 -31.67 3.69 12.38
C GLY A 277 -32.71 3.29 13.42
N MET A 278 -33.97 3.15 13.02
CA MET A 278 -35.08 2.75 13.93
C MET A 278 -35.25 1.24 13.97
N THR A 279 -35.92 0.75 15.01
CA THR A 279 -36.28 -0.67 15.16
C THR A 279 -37.77 -0.93 14.88
N GLU A 280 -38.56 0.13 14.62
CA GLU A 280 -39.96 0.08 14.24
C GLU A 280 -40.23 0.97 13.04
N LYS A 281 -41.03 0.48 12.10
CA LYS A 281 -41.48 1.20 10.90
C LYS A 281 -42.98 0.99 10.66
N VAL A 282 -43.77 2.06 10.76
CA VAL A 282 -45.20 2.03 10.48
C VAL A 282 -45.42 2.52 9.05
N ILE A 283 -46.16 1.74 8.25
CA ILE A 283 -46.58 2.10 6.90
C ILE A 283 -48.12 2.17 6.90
N THR A 284 -48.63 3.38 6.82
CA THR A 284 -50.08 3.63 6.86
C THR A 284 -50.84 2.88 5.76
N GLY A 285 -51.90 2.15 6.11
CA GLY A 285 -52.67 1.32 5.19
C GLY A 285 -52.06 -0.04 4.90
N VAL A 286 -50.87 -0.36 5.47
CA VAL A 286 -50.15 -1.62 5.27
C VAL A 286 -49.95 -2.36 6.58
N GLY A 287 -49.29 -1.75 7.57
CA GLY A 287 -49.01 -2.36 8.85
C GLY A 287 -47.75 -1.84 9.52
N THR A 288 -47.32 -2.55 10.55
CA THR A 288 -46.11 -2.22 11.34
C THR A 288 -45.06 -3.31 11.22
N PHE A 289 -43.87 -2.89 10.93
CA PHE A 289 -42.66 -3.73 10.94
C PHE A 289 -41.85 -3.43 12.19
N THR A 290 -41.32 -4.46 12.86
CA THR A 290 -40.36 -4.32 13.95
C THR A 290 -39.20 -5.24 13.71
N VAL A 291 -37.95 -4.84 14.08
CA VAL A 291 -36.77 -5.65 14.02
C VAL A 291 -36.24 -5.95 15.42
N ALA A 292 -36.00 -7.23 15.70
CA ALA A 292 -35.45 -7.69 16.97
C ALA A 292 -33.92 -7.64 16.94
N ALA A 293 -33.27 -7.72 18.12
CA ALA A 293 -31.83 -7.69 18.26
C ALA A 293 -31.10 -8.85 17.49
N ASP A 294 -31.81 -9.96 17.26
CA ASP A 294 -31.27 -11.09 16.48
C ASP A 294 -31.45 -10.94 14.97
N GLY A 295 -32.03 -9.81 14.50
CA GLY A 295 -32.30 -9.52 13.09
C GLY A 295 -33.62 -10.09 12.57
N THR A 296 -34.46 -10.71 13.42
CA THR A 296 -35.77 -11.16 13.02
C THR A 296 -36.70 -9.95 12.83
N ILE A 297 -37.32 -9.86 11.66
CA ILE A 297 -38.33 -8.83 11.35
C ILE A 297 -39.72 -9.45 11.61
N THR A 298 -40.55 -8.74 12.34
CA THR A 298 -41.95 -9.08 12.54
C THR A 298 -42.82 -8.05 11.81
N PHE A 299 -43.77 -8.52 10.99
CA PHE A 299 -44.73 -7.73 10.28
C PHE A 299 -46.15 -7.99 10.84
N VAL A 300 -46.80 -6.97 11.32
CA VAL A 300 -48.19 -6.98 11.76
C VAL A 300 -49.00 -6.19 10.73
N PRO A 301 -49.72 -6.86 9.81
CA PRO A 301 -50.55 -6.16 8.81
C PRO A 301 -51.71 -5.43 9.42
N GLU A 302 -52.14 -4.31 8.81
CA GLU A 302 -53.44 -3.73 9.10
C GLU A 302 -54.58 -4.71 8.73
N ALA A 303 -55.66 -4.73 9.47
CA ALA A 303 -56.73 -5.70 9.33
C ALA A 303 -57.36 -5.78 7.91
N SER A 304 -57.32 -4.69 7.17
CA SER A 304 -57.83 -4.59 5.80
C SER A 304 -56.77 -4.83 4.71
N PHE A 305 -55.52 -4.91 5.07
CA PHE A 305 -54.41 -5.03 4.09
C PHE A 305 -54.36 -6.40 3.44
N THR A 306 -54.29 -6.41 2.12
CA THR A 306 -54.00 -7.59 1.29
C THR A 306 -53.08 -7.18 0.14
N GLY A 307 -52.26 -8.11 -0.33
CA GLY A 307 -51.27 -7.87 -1.38
C GLY A 307 -49.85 -7.89 -0.83
N GLU A 308 -48.90 -7.44 -1.63
CA GLU A 308 -47.50 -7.35 -1.28
C GLU A 308 -47.22 -6.04 -0.54
N ALA A 309 -46.66 -6.13 0.64
CA ALA A 309 -46.21 -4.97 1.41
C ALA A 309 -44.91 -4.39 0.80
N PRO A 310 -44.70 -3.07 0.86
CA PRO A 310 -43.44 -2.48 0.50
C PRO A 310 -42.27 -3.14 1.24
N ALA A 311 -41.20 -3.48 0.54
CA ALA A 311 -40.01 -4.05 1.14
C ALA A 311 -39.42 -3.13 2.21
N VAL A 312 -39.02 -3.70 3.34
CA VAL A 312 -38.29 -2.98 4.38
C VAL A 312 -36.86 -3.52 4.44
N THR A 313 -35.87 -2.63 4.42
CA THR A 313 -34.46 -2.99 4.45
C THR A 313 -33.92 -2.81 5.85
N ILE A 314 -33.23 -3.84 6.35
CA ILE A 314 -32.43 -3.77 7.57
C ILE A 314 -30.95 -3.75 7.25
N GLN A 315 -30.16 -3.23 8.18
CA GLN A 315 -28.73 -3.13 8.05
C GLN A 315 -28.02 -3.71 9.27
N ARG A 316 -26.86 -4.30 9.01
CA ARG A 316 -25.86 -4.71 10.00
C ARG A 316 -24.50 -4.15 9.60
N VAL A 317 -23.59 -4.03 10.57
CA VAL A 317 -22.23 -3.58 10.33
C VAL A 317 -21.23 -4.68 10.70
N ASP A 318 -20.09 -4.67 10.08
CA ASP A 318 -18.94 -5.47 10.50
C ASP A 318 -18.08 -4.74 11.56
N MET A 319 -17.04 -5.39 12.06
CA MET A 319 -16.12 -4.81 13.06
C MET A 319 -15.38 -3.55 12.58
N ASN A 320 -15.33 -3.29 11.27
CA ASN A 320 -14.79 -2.07 10.68
C ASN A 320 -15.86 -0.97 10.51
N GLY A 321 -17.13 -1.28 10.70
CA GLY A 321 -18.25 -0.37 10.45
C GLY A 321 -18.77 -0.40 9.02
N THR A 322 -18.34 -1.37 8.19
CA THR A 322 -18.88 -1.55 6.83
C THR A 322 -20.30 -2.12 6.91
N VAL A 323 -21.23 -1.50 6.16
CA VAL A 323 -22.67 -1.81 6.24
C VAL A 323 -23.01 -2.92 5.24
N ALA A 324 -23.68 -3.97 5.71
CA ALA A 324 -24.45 -4.92 4.90
C ALA A 324 -25.95 -4.58 4.99
N LYS A 325 -26.66 -4.80 3.90
CA LYS A 325 -28.11 -4.54 3.80
C LYS A 325 -28.82 -5.77 3.26
N ALA A 326 -30.04 -6.02 3.76
CA ALA A 326 -30.95 -7.03 3.24
C ALA A 326 -32.40 -6.63 3.49
N SER A 327 -33.28 -7.04 2.60
CA SER A 327 -34.68 -6.65 2.61
C SER A 327 -35.61 -7.80 3.03
N TYR A 328 -36.73 -7.43 3.62
CA TYR A 328 -37.84 -8.32 3.90
C TYR A 328 -39.09 -7.83 3.19
N THR A 329 -39.79 -8.73 2.48
CA THR A 329 -41.08 -8.48 1.80
C THR A 329 -42.11 -9.46 2.28
N ALA A 330 -43.25 -8.96 2.77
CA ALA A 330 -44.38 -9.78 3.22
C ALA A 330 -45.54 -9.70 2.21
N THR A 331 -46.10 -10.85 1.87
CA THR A 331 -47.32 -10.93 1.05
C THR A 331 -48.50 -11.41 1.91
N VAL A 332 -49.64 -10.66 1.88
CA VAL A 332 -50.84 -10.99 2.60
C VAL A 332 -51.92 -11.47 1.62
N MET A 333 -52.26 -12.73 1.70
CA MET A 333 -53.33 -13.31 0.89
C MET A 333 -54.69 -12.98 1.47
N PRO A 334 -55.74 -12.78 0.65
CA PRO A 334 -57.10 -12.64 1.15
C PRO A 334 -57.52 -13.81 2.07
N ALA A 335 -58.32 -13.52 3.09
CA ALA A 335 -58.88 -14.56 3.94
C ALA A 335 -59.67 -15.58 3.09
N PRO A 336 -59.58 -16.89 3.39
CA PRO A 336 -60.39 -17.88 2.71
C PRO A 336 -61.88 -17.55 2.87
N VAL A 337 -62.62 -17.44 1.78
CA VAL A 337 -64.07 -17.32 1.84
C VAL A 337 -64.62 -18.67 2.34
N GLU A 338 -65.27 -18.67 3.50
CA GLU A 338 -65.99 -19.90 3.89
C GLU A 338 -67.00 -20.25 2.78
N PRO A 339 -67.08 -21.53 2.35
CA PRO A 339 -68.07 -21.94 1.39
C PRO A 339 -69.44 -21.63 1.98
N VAL A 340 -70.23 -20.84 1.27
CA VAL A 340 -71.63 -20.57 1.64
C VAL A 340 -72.31 -21.93 1.81
N LYS A 341 -72.72 -22.25 3.04
CA LYS A 341 -73.52 -23.44 3.32
C LYS A 341 -74.74 -23.43 2.36
N PRO A 342 -74.88 -24.49 1.51
CA PRO A 342 -76.04 -24.57 0.64
C PRO A 342 -77.31 -24.33 1.47
N GLU A 343 -78.22 -23.39 1.08
CA GLU A 343 -79.50 -23.26 1.66
C GLU A 343 -80.19 -24.58 1.58
N GLU A 344 -80.75 -25.03 2.74
CA GLU A 344 -81.56 -26.24 2.87
C GLU A 344 -82.76 -26.10 1.90
N PRO A 345 -83.03 -27.10 0.99
CA PRO A 345 -84.16 -26.98 0.05
C PRO A 345 -85.44 -26.77 0.83
N THR A 346 -86.17 -25.71 0.53
CA THR A 346 -87.50 -25.43 1.06
C THR A 346 -88.41 -26.61 0.71
N LYS A 347 -89.05 -27.20 1.73
CA LYS A 347 -90.00 -28.30 1.66
C LYS A 347 -91.05 -28.03 0.59
N PRO A 348 -91.39 -28.97 -0.32
CA PRO A 348 -92.44 -28.76 -1.33
C PRO A 348 -93.82 -28.56 -0.72
N GLU A 349 -94.51 -27.49 -1.14
CA GLU A 349 -95.94 -27.33 -0.88
C GLU A 349 -96.78 -28.41 -1.59
N ASN A 350 -97.74 -28.93 -0.90
CA ASN A 350 -98.63 -30.00 -1.27
C ASN A 350 -99.45 -29.67 -2.55
N PRO A 351 -99.59 -30.60 -3.51
CA PRO A 351 -100.29 -30.32 -4.77
C PRO A 351 -101.81 -30.18 -4.62
N ALA A 352 -102.35 -29.14 -5.21
CA ALA A 352 -103.80 -28.94 -5.40
C ALA A 352 -104.31 -29.86 -6.53
N GLN A 353 -105.46 -30.40 -6.32
CA GLN A 353 -106.21 -31.40 -7.04
C GLN A 353 -106.59 -30.98 -8.48
N PRO A 354 -106.74 -31.94 -9.44
CA PRO A 354 -106.80 -31.61 -10.88
C PRO A 354 -108.25 -31.21 -11.30
N GLU A 355 -108.40 -30.31 -12.27
CA GLU A 355 -109.53 -30.09 -13.09
C GLU A 355 -109.36 -30.67 -14.52
N GLU A 356 -110.42 -31.18 -15.08
CA GLU A 356 -110.54 -32.07 -16.26
C GLU A 356 -110.46 -31.28 -17.60
N PRO A 357 -110.30 -31.94 -18.73
CA PRO A 357 -109.68 -31.44 -19.93
C PRO A 357 -110.65 -30.86 -21.00
N ALA A 358 -110.20 -29.93 -21.80
CA ALA A 358 -110.85 -29.48 -23.04
C ALA A 358 -109.90 -29.76 -24.27
N LYS A 359 -110.55 -30.32 -25.30
CA LYS A 359 -110.01 -30.94 -26.52
C LYS A 359 -109.41 -29.95 -27.52
N PRO A 360 -108.78 -30.45 -28.53
CA PRO A 360 -107.70 -29.90 -29.27
C PRO A 360 -108.07 -29.12 -30.54
N VAL A 361 -107.12 -28.31 -31.03
CA VAL A 361 -107.08 -27.83 -32.44
C VAL A 361 -105.64 -27.93 -32.96
N GLU A 362 -105.56 -28.65 -34.07
CA GLU A 362 -104.36 -28.93 -34.86
C GLU A 362 -103.96 -27.75 -35.80
N PRO A 363 -103.02 -27.92 -36.71
CA PRO A 363 -101.68 -27.36 -36.65
C PRO A 363 -101.37 -26.36 -37.77
N SER A 364 -100.35 -25.73 -37.77
CA SER A 364 -99.65 -25.25 -38.98
C SER A 364 -98.11 -25.09 -38.79
N GLU A 365 -97.44 -25.95 -39.50
CA GLU A 365 -96.05 -25.89 -39.85
C GLU A 365 -95.74 -24.76 -40.87
N PRO A 366 -94.58 -24.63 -41.40
CA PRO A 366 -93.28 -24.26 -40.78
C PRO A 366 -92.58 -23.11 -41.59
N LYS A 367 -91.43 -22.66 -41.16
CA LYS A 367 -90.32 -22.17 -42.03
C LYS A 367 -89.11 -21.90 -41.11
N GLN A 368 -88.13 -22.72 -41.15
CA GLN A 368 -86.91 -22.69 -41.89
C GLN A 368 -86.33 -21.29 -42.05
N GLU A 369 -85.20 -21.02 -41.48
CA GLU A 369 -83.84 -21.09 -42.11
C GLU A 369 -82.73 -20.73 -41.18
N ALA A 370 -81.72 -21.58 -41.17
CA ALA A 370 -80.37 -21.41 -40.71
C ALA A 370 -79.62 -20.50 -41.70
N PRO A 371 -78.28 -20.37 -41.65
CA PRO A 371 -77.25 -20.53 -40.66
C PRO A 371 -76.18 -19.45 -40.77
N GLN A 372 -75.05 -19.73 -40.07
CA GLN A 372 -73.67 -19.23 -40.37
C GLN A 372 -73.24 -17.99 -39.62
N GLN A 373 -72.05 -17.85 -39.11
CA GLN A 373 -70.81 -18.56 -39.35
C GLN A 373 -69.82 -18.25 -38.22
N THR A 374 -69.14 -19.25 -37.80
CA THR A 374 -67.83 -19.33 -37.19
C THR A 374 -66.79 -18.40 -37.85
N VAL A 375 -65.96 -17.75 -37.07
CA VAL A 375 -64.57 -17.47 -37.48
C VAL A 375 -63.64 -17.74 -36.35
N VAL A 376 -62.78 -18.62 -36.66
CA VAL A 376 -61.70 -19.28 -35.99
C VAL A 376 -60.50 -18.34 -35.76
N ALA A 377 -59.78 -18.64 -34.67
CA ALA A 377 -58.45 -18.14 -34.36
C ALA A 377 -57.43 -18.38 -35.46
N PRO A 378 -56.23 -17.77 -35.39
CA PRO A 378 -55.10 -18.70 -35.36
C PRO A 378 -54.09 -18.46 -34.22
N ALA A 379 -53.69 -19.57 -33.71
CA ALA A 379 -52.45 -19.80 -33.00
C ALA A 379 -51.27 -19.77 -33.98
N VAL A 380 -50.13 -19.24 -33.59
CA VAL A 380 -48.83 -19.57 -34.17
C VAL A 380 -47.87 -19.63 -32.96
N GLU A 381 -47.51 -20.76 -32.62
CA GLU A 381 -46.36 -21.64 -32.86
C GLU A 381 -45.10 -21.22 -32.11
N LYS A 382 -44.80 -22.10 -31.26
CA LYS A 382 -43.60 -22.45 -30.51
C LYS A 382 -42.47 -22.84 -31.47
N THR A 383 -41.30 -22.30 -31.33
CA THR A 383 -40.08 -22.99 -31.76
C THR A 383 -39.11 -23.11 -30.61
N THR A 384 -39.03 -24.30 -30.18
CA THR A 384 -37.90 -24.93 -29.47
C THR A 384 -36.71 -25.03 -30.41
N GLN A 385 -35.54 -24.71 -29.93
CA GLN A 385 -34.33 -25.43 -30.32
C GLN A 385 -33.36 -25.55 -29.16
N THR A 386 -33.26 -26.74 -28.77
CA THR A 386 -32.25 -27.55 -28.11
C THR A 386 -30.90 -27.44 -28.81
N GLU A 387 -29.83 -27.39 -28.11
CA GLU A 387 -28.78 -28.39 -27.89
C GLU A 387 -27.42 -27.75 -27.65
N LEU A 388 -26.82 -28.17 -26.55
CA LEU A 388 -25.38 -28.28 -26.33
C LEU A 388 -24.80 -29.43 -27.19
N PRO A 389 -23.50 -29.45 -27.54
CA PRO A 389 -22.56 -30.04 -26.61
C PRO A 389 -21.14 -29.45 -26.61
N ASN A 390 -20.57 -29.58 -25.48
CA ASN A 390 -19.24 -29.85 -25.01
C ASN A 390 -18.16 -30.27 -26.04
N THR A 391 -16.95 -29.72 -25.88
CA THR A 391 -15.64 -30.35 -25.69
C THR A 391 -14.50 -29.44 -26.17
N GLY A 392 -13.44 -29.39 -25.36
CA GLY A 392 -12.09 -29.40 -25.88
C GLY A 392 -11.21 -28.16 -25.61
N THR A 393 -10.50 -28.26 -24.53
CA THR A 393 -9.06 -28.00 -24.34
C THR A 393 -8.33 -26.91 -25.11
N SER A 394 -7.55 -26.20 -24.32
CA SER A 394 -6.17 -25.72 -24.49
C SER A 394 -5.94 -24.30 -25.06
N ASP A 395 -5.28 -23.57 -24.22
CA ASP A 395 -4.11 -22.71 -24.43
C ASP A 395 -4.22 -21.35 -25.11
N GLU A 396 -3.61 -20.43 -24.41
CA GLU A 396 -2.84 -19.28 -24.84
C GLU A 396 -3.53 -17.94 -25.14
N TYR A 397 -3.04 -16.97 -24.34
CA TYR A 397 -2.81 -15.55 -24.66
C TYR A 397 -3.95 -14.72 -25.28
N GLY A 398 -4.32 -13.69 -24.54
CA GLY A 398 -5.12 -12.63 -25.13
C GLY A 398 -5.42 -11.49 -24.19
N VAL A 399 -4.53 -10.53 -24.17
CA VAL A 399 -4.69 -9.11 -23.81
C VAL A 399 -6.02 -8.57 -24.33
N PHE A 400 -6.81 -7.94 -23.46
CA PHE A 400 -7.74 -6.85 -23.82
C PHE A 400 -7.99 -6.01 -22.59
N SER A 401 -7.38 -4.86 -22.58
CA SER A 401 -7.78 -3.55 -23.09
C SER A 401 -9.07 -3.02 -22.50
N ALA A 402 -8.82 -2.02 -21.72
CA ALA A 402 -9.54 -0.82 -21.38
C ALA A 402 -10.88 -0.58 -22.12
N ALA A 403 -11.87 -0.22 -21.34
CA ALA A 403 -12.85 0.74 -21.78
C ALA A 403 -12.90 1.87 -20.77
N ALA A 404 -12.28 2.94 -21.16
CA ALA A 404 -12.42 4.26 -20.57
C ALA A 404 -13.85 4.75 -20.76
N LEU A 405 -14.46 5.29 -19.73
CA LEU A 405 -15.52 6.26 -19.90
C LEU A 405 -15.10 7.57 -19.23
N SER A 406 -14.67 8.47 -20.08
CA SER A 406 -14.48 9.87 -19.81
C SER A 406 -15.80 10.58 -19.60
N ILE A 407 -15.90 11.32 -18.48
CA ILE A 407 -16.83 12.45 -18.42
C ILE A 407 -16.01 13.69 -18.09
N LEU A 408 -15.91 14.56 -19.08
CA LEU A 408 -15.49 15.94 -18.93
C LEU A 408 -16.53 16.72 -18.12
N ALA A 409 -16.06 17.49 -17.17
CA ALA A 409 -16.70 18.75 -16.83
C ALA A 409 -15.62 19.79 -16.58
N SER A 410 -15.59 20.71 -17.47
CA SER A 410 -14.87 21.95 -17.58
C SER A 410 -15.25 22.96 -16.50
N VAL A 411 -14.41 23.99 -16.42
CA VAL A 411 -14.50 25.34 -15.79
C VAL A 411 -13.54 25.44 -14.59
N GLY A 412 -12.60 26.32 -14.53
CA GLY A 412 -12.31 27.57 -15.18
C GLY A 412 -10.97 28.10 -14.69
N LEU A 413 -10.25 28.56 -15.64
CA LEU A 413 -8.98 29.28 -15.52
C LEU A 413 -9.21 30.66 -14.92
N VAL A 414 -8.52 30.99 -13.83
CA VAL A 414 -8.19 32.38 -13.54
C VAL A 414 -6.73 32.48 -13.13
N ALA A 415 -5.96 32.96 -14.06
CA ALA A 415 -4.63 33.48 -13.83
C ALA A 415 -4.75 34.87 -13.21
N THR A 416 -4.05 35.11 -12.11
CA THR A 416 -3.62 36.45 -11.76
C THR A 416 -2.14 36.44 -11.42
N SER A 417 -1.40 36.93 -12.37
CA SER A 417 -0.05 37.45 -12.19
C SER A 417 -0.10 38.67 -11.24
N ARG A 418 0.78 38.75 -10.27
CA ARG A 418 1.20 40.01 -9.70
C ARG A 418 2.69 40.02 -9.41
N LYS A 419 3.33 40.78 -10.12
CA LYS A 419 4.52 41.65 -10.17
C LYS A 419 5.19 41.93 -8.81
N LYS A 420 6.47 41.74 -8.89
CA LYS A 420 7.60 42.28 -8.18
C LYS A 420 7.40 43.75 -7.77
N ASP A 421 7.72 44.09 -6.54
CA ASP A 421 8.31 45.37 -6.19
C ASP A 421 9.38 45.14 -5.14
N GLU A 422 10.56 45.61 -5.50
CA GLU A 422 11.72 45.86 -4.65
C GLU A 422 11.42 47.06 -3.76
N GLU A 423 11.84 47.02 -2.53
CA GLU A 423 12.45 48.19 -1.88
C GLU A 423 13.37 47.78 -0.74
N GLN A 424 14.51 48.28 -0.81
CA GLN A 424 15.66 48.50 0.02
C GLN A 424 15.36 49.26 1.32
N GLU A 425 16.34 49.18 2.23
CA GLU A 425 16.76 50.03 3.34
C GLU A 425 16.39 49.55 4.75
N ALA A 426 17.34 49.11 5.50
CA ALA A 426 18.27 49.74 6.44
C ALA A 426 19.08 48.64 7.16
#